data_8dd8dee6fe5f84a3f27c62f99566d12b
#
_entry.id   8dd8dee6fe5f84a3f27c62f99566d12b
#
_cell.length_a   1.000
_cell.length_b   1.000
_cell.length_c   1.000
_cell.angle_alpha   90.00
_cell.angle_beta   90.00
_cell.angle_gamma   90.00
#
_symmetry.space_group_name_H-M   'P 1'
#
loop_
_entity.id
_entity.type
_entity.pdbx_description
1 polymer ?
#
loop_
_entity_poly.entity_id
_entity_poly.type
_entity_poly.pdbx_seq_one_letter_code
_entity_poly.pdbx_strand_id
1 'polypeptide(L)'
;MVLSCAAACAAAQQSTLLLSELLFQPRSGEAEYVELYNAGSDAVQLADFHIVRVLHDSLTTHYPLPSFLLPPHAFVALSKDIGSVSACYPIAPGALLLECRLPTYPNDGGSAVLARADSTVVDRFDYSPALHSRLLRNKAGVSLERRRFDRPTNEVSNWFSASSTSGYGTPGAANSQSTEWLAEENAFELSASLVSPDGDGYQDELEISYRLDDGDLAARIEVFDAHGQRVRRLLNNALLGTHGSLVWDGRGENGSRLPQGQYVLLIILYDTTGTRQTLCRAVAVVK
;
A
#
# COMPACT_ATOMS: atom_id res chain seq x y z
N MET A 1 50.18 0.82 37.27
CA MET A 1 49.02 -0.09 37.09
C MET A 1 47.84 0.79 36.74
N VAL A 2 47.63 0.98 35.42
CA VAL A 2 46.56 1.89 34.90
C VAL A 2 45.40 0.99 34.53
N LEU A 3 44.31 1.05 35.26
CA LEU A 3 43.05 0.40 34.90
C LEU A 3 42.43 1.17 33.70
N SER A 4 42.44 0.52 32.55
CA SER A 4 41.63 0.95 31.38
C SER A 4 40.17 0.58 31.64
N CYS A 5 39.35 1.58 31.87
CA CYS A 5 37.89 1.45 31.94
C CYS A 5 37.37 1.49 30.47
N ALA A 6 37.20 0.28 29.90
CA ALA A 6 36.50 0.18 28.61
C ALA A 6 35.01 0.43 28.83
N ALA A 7 34.55 1.63 28.54
CA ALA A 7 33.13 1.92 28.43
C ALA A 7 32.57 1.17 27.23
N ALA A 8 31.87 0.07 27.48
CA ALA A 8 31.05 -0.59 26.48
C ALA A 8 29.92 0.37 26.10
N CYS A 9 30.05 1.01 24.95
CA CYS A 9 28.98 1.72 24.30
C CYS A 9 27.93 0.66 23.91
N ALA A 10 26.89 0.48 24.73
CA ALA A 10 25.73 -0.29 24.35
C ALA A 10 25.08 0.44 23.16
N ALA A 11 25.34 -0.03 21.96
CA ALA A 11 24.58 0.36 20.81
C ALA A 11 23.11 0.10 21.16
N ALA A 12 22.30 1.14 21.23
CA ALA A 12 20.86 1.00 21.37
C ALA A 12 20.41 0.11 20.20
N GLN A 13 20.00 -1.11 20.55
CA GLN A 13 19.51 -2.07 19.56
C GLN A 13 18.27 -1.44 18.94
N GLN A 14 18.40 -0.92 17.71
CA GLN A 14 17.27 -0.38 16.97
C GLN A 14 16.21 -1.49 16.95
N SER A 15 15.02 -1.13 17.37
CA SER A 15 13.92 -2.09 17.36
C SER A 15 13.68 -2.55 15.93
N THR A 16 13.53 -3.85 15.76
CA THR A 16 13.27 -4.47 14.47
C THR A 16 11.80 -4.45 14.10
N LEU A 17 10.90 -4.22 15.07
CA LEU A 17 9.45 -4.15 14.84
C LEU A 17 9.04 -2.67 14.63
N LEU A 18 8.46 -2.38 13.47
CA LEU A 18 8.19 -1.02 13.00
C LEU A 18 6.74 -0.88 12.53
N LEU A 19 6.19 0.32 12.63
CA LEU A 19 4.92 0.69 11.99
C LEU A 19 5.12 0.76 10.48
N SER A 20 4.23 0.11 9.73
CA SER A 20 4.28 -0.03 8.28
C SER A 20 3.14 0.71 7.58
N GLU A 21 1.91 0.51 8.04
CA GLU A 21 0.72 1.05 7.39
C GLU A 21 -0.32 1.45 8.44
N LEU A 22 -1.12 2.48 8.16
CA LEU A 22 -2.19 2.94 9.05
C LEU A 22 -3.43 3.36 8.26
N LEU A 23 -4.56 2.70 8.53
CA LEU A 23 -5.89 3.14 8.14
C LEU A 23 -6.57 3.80 9.35
N PHE A 24 -6.54 5.12 9.42
CA PHE A 24 -7.15 5.90 10.50
C PHE A 24 -8.52 6.49 10.13
N GLN A 25 -8.85 6.56 8.84
CA GLN A 25 -10.13 7.07 8.34
C GLN A 25 -10.82 6.01 7.47
N PRO A 26 -11.38 4.94 8.07
CA PRO A 26 -12.14 3.95 7.32
C PRO A 26 -13.42 4.57 6.73
N ARG A 27 -14.01 3.92 5.73
CA ARG A 27 -15.35 4.29 5.26
C ARG A 27 -16.38 3.97 6.35
N SER A 28 -17.57 4.54 6.24
CA SER A 28 -18.63 4.28 7.23
C SER A 28 -18.95 2.78 7.31
N GLY A 29 -18.86 2.22 8.52
CA GLY A 29 -19.09 0.81 8.79
C GLY A 29 -17.87 -0.10 8.62
N GLU A 30 -16.71 0.45 8.24
CA GLU A 30 -15.46 -0.29 8.13
C GLU A 30 -14.60 -0.13 9.39
N ALA A 31 -13.64 -1.03 9.57
CA ALA A 31 -12.72 -1.00 10.70
C ALA A 31 -11.39 -0.33 10.36
N GLU A 32 -10.83 0.38 11.34
CA GLU A 32 -9.43 0.84 11.32
C GLU A 32 -8.47 -0.34 11.42
N TYR A 33 -7.26 -0.19 10.87
CA TYR A 33 -6.16 -1.09 11.13
C TYR A 33 -4.82 -0.36 11.22
N VAL A 34 -3.88 -0.99 11.93
CA VAL A 34 -2.47 -0.61 11.94
C VAL A 34 -1.65 -1.84 11.57
N GLU A 35 -0.63 -1.65 10.75
CA GLU A 35 0.25 -2.72 10.33
C GLU A 35 1.63 -2.55 10.94
N LEU A 36 2.22 -3.69 11.29
CA LEU A 36 3.60 -3.82 11.78
C LEU A 36 4.43 -4.62 10.78
N TYR A 37 5.70 -4.25 10.68
CA TYR A 37 6.71 -4.93 9.89
C TYR A 37 7.88 -5.35 10.77
N ASN A 38 8.30 -6.60 10.68
CA ASN A 38 9.52 -7.10 11.30
C ASN A 38 10.72 -6.88 10.36
N ALA A 39 11.47 -5.82 10.56
CA ALA A 39 12.65 -5.49 9.76
C ALA A 39 13.90 -6.31 10.15
N GLY A 40 13.81 -7.17 11.17
CA GLY A 40 14.91 -7.97 11.68
C GLY A 40 15.10 -9.31 10.98
N SER A 41 16.23 -9.95 11.26
CA SER A 41 16.56 -11.31 10.80
C SER A 41 15.99 -12.42 11.68
N ASP A 42 15.45 -12.07 12.84
CA ASP A 42 14.87 -13.01 13.80
C ASP A 42 13.36 -12.80 13.93
N ALA A 43 12.64 -13.87 14.31
CA ALA A 43 11.22 -13.76 14.59
C ALA A 43 10.98 -12.98 15.89
N VAL A 44 9.93 -12.15 15.90
CA VAL A 44 9.55 -11.26 17.01
C VAL A 44 8.26 -11.72 17.66
N GLN A 45 8.27 -11.89 19.00
CA GLN A 45 7.06 -12.19 19.77
C GLN A 45 6.24 -10.93 19.99
N LEU A 46 5.06 -10.85 19.37
CA LEU A 46 4.23 -9.66 19.44
C LEU A 46 3.69 -9.38 20.85
N ALA A 47 3.50 -10.40 21.69
CA ALA A 47 3.03 -10.23 23.07
C ALA A 47 3.96 -9.38 23.95
N ASP A 48 5.20 -9.15 23.53
CA ASP A 48 6.16 -8.27 24.22
C ASP A 48 5.90 -6.78 23.95
N PHE A 49 4.92 -6.47 23.10
CA PHE A 49 4.62 -5.11 22.63
C PHE A 49 3.16 -4.74 22.84
N HIS A 50 2.92 -3.43 22.88
CA HIS A 50 1.61 -2.80 23.00
C HIS A 50 1.44 -1.75 21.92
N ILE A 51 0.24 -1.59 21.39
CA ILE A 51 -0.19 -0.34 20.77
C ILE A 51 -0.66 0.58 21.90
N VAL A 52 -0.24 1.83 21.87
CA VAL A 52 -0.50 2.76 22.98
C VAL A 52 -1.32 3.96 22.49
N ARG A 53 -2.35 4.30 23.25
CA ARG A 53 -3.12 5.52 23.04
C ARG A 53 -2.34 6.72 23.54
N VAL A 54 -2.27 7.76 22.72
CA VAL A 54 -1.68 9.05 23.09
C VAL A 54 -2.78 10.08 23.32
N LEU A 55 -2.72 10.80 24.44
CA LEU A 55 -3.57 11.94 24.73
C LEU A 55 -2.69 13.08 25.26
N HIS A 56 -2.77 14.25 24.64
CA HIS A 56 -1.98 15.44 25.05
C HIS A 56 -0.48 15.08 25.22
N ASP A 57 0.08 14.39 24.23
CA ASP A 57 1.47 13.89 24.20
C ASP A 57 1.86 12.91 25.32
N SER A 58 0.89 12.43 26.08
CA SER A 58 1.11 11.42 27.10
C SER A 58 0.61 10.05 26.67
N LEU A 59 1.40 9.01 26.93
CA LEU A 59 0.98 7.61 26.78
C LEU A 59 -0.04 7.29 27.88
N THR A 60 -1.26 6.88 27.50
CA THR A 60 -2.35 6.73 28.47
C THR A 60 -2.85 5.31 28.62
N THR A 61 -3.20 4.64 27.55
CA THR A 61 -3.79 3.30 27.58
C THR A 61 -2.98 2.36 26.71
N HIS A 62 -2.55 1.25 27.29
CA HIS A 62 -1.81 0.19 26.63
C HIS A 62 -2.75 -0.90 26.16
N TYR A 63 -2.65 -1.27 24.91
CA TYR A 63 -3.37 -2.36 24.24
C TYR A 63 -2.36 -3.47 23.92
N PRO A 64 -2.27 -4.54 24.74
CA PRO A 64 -1.32 -5.61 24.50
C PRO A 64 -1.62 -6.31 23.20
N LEU A 65 -0.56 -6.64 22.47
CA LEU A 65 -0.67 -7.40 21.23
C LEU A 65 -0.88 -8.91 21.52
N PRO A 66 -1.52 -9.63 20.60
CA PRO A 66 -1.75 -11.06 20.75
C PRO A 66 -0.42 -11.85 20.78
N SER A 67 -0.45 -13.03 21.40
CA SER A 67 0.70 -13.95 21.34
C SER A 67 0.82 -14.53 19.94
N PHE A 68 1.77 -14.00 19.19
CA PHE A 68 2.08 -14.43 17.82
C PHE A 68 3.56 -14.21 17.55
N LEU A 69 4.22 -15.17 16.94
CA LEU A 69 5.62 -15.09 16.55
C LEU A 69 5.70 -14.61 15.09
N LEU A 70 5.97 -13.32 14.91
CA LEU A 70 6.04 -12.70 13.59
C LEU A 70 7.39 -13.04 12.93
N PRO A 71 7.39 -13.74 11.78
CA PRO A 71 8.61 -14.12 11.08
C PRO A 71 9.47 -12.91 10.67
N PRO A 72 10.78 -13.13 10.40
CA PRO A 72 11.63 -12.10 9.77
C PRO A 72 11.00 -11.58 8.47
N HIS A 73 11.13 -10.29 8.25
CA HIS A 73 10.65 -9.59 7.04
C HIS A 73 9.17 -9.77 6.73
N ALA A 74 8.36 -10.16 7.73
CA ALA A 74 6.93 -10.32 7.58
C ALA A 74 6.17 -9.08 8.04
N PHE A 75 5.00 -8.87 7.43
CA PHE A 75 4.02 -7.86 7.77
C PHE A 75 2.88 -8.50 8.56
N VAL A 76 2.22 -7.75 9.43
CA VAL A 76 0.99 -8.17 10.12
C VAL A 76 0.06 -7.00 10.32
N ALA A 77 -1.15 -7.08 9.79
CA ALA A 77 -2.19 -6.11 10.03
C ALA A 77 -2.98 -6.46 11.30
N LEU A 78 -3.18 -5.47 12.14
CA LEU A 78 -3.90 -5.53 13.41
C LEU A 78 -5.18 -4.72 13.30
N SER A 79 -6.33 -5.30 13.65
CA SER A 79 -7.63 -4.61 13.65
C SER A 79 -8.52 -5.12 14.76
N LYS A 80 -9.54 -4.32 15.11
CA LYS A 80 -10.63 -4.77 15.99
C LYS A 80 -11.62 -5.69 15.29
N ASP A 81 -11.63 -5.67 13.96
CA ASP A 81 -12.50 -6.46 13.10
C ASP A 81 -11.77 -6.79 11.80
N ILE A 82 -11.08 -7.92 11.78
CA ILE A 82 -10.37 -8.40 10.58
C ILE A 82 -11.32 -8.85 9.47
N GLY A 83 -12.55 -9.24 9.82
CA GLY A 83 -13.56 -9.59 8.84
C GLY A 83 -13.96 -8.38 7.99
N SER A 84 -14.13 -7.21 8.64
CA SER A 84 -14.37 -5.95 7.95
C SER A 84 -13.20 -5.55 7.05
N VAL A 85 -11.95 -5.66 7.53
CA VAL A 85 -10.76 -5.36 6.72
C VAL A 85 -10.68 -6.28 5.50
N SER A 86 -10.86 -7.59 5.69
CA SER A 86 -10.80 -8.58 4.61
C SER A 86 -11.93 -8.43 3.58
N ALA A 87 -13.07 -7.87 3.97
CA ALA A 87 -14.17 -7.59 3.05
C ALA A 87 -13.94 -6.34 2.19
N CYS A 88 -13.12 -5.40 2.67
CA CYS A 88 -12.92 -4.08 2.06
C CYS A 88 -11.64 -3.95 1.25
N TYR A 89 -10.62 -4.77 1.55
CA TYR A 89 -9.31 -4.71 0.92
C TYR A 89 -8.94 -6.04 0.27
N PRO A 90 -8.21 -6.03 -0.86
CA PRO A 90 -7.61 -7.23 -1.42
C PRO A 90 -6.60 -7.83 -0.42
N ILE A 91 -6.80 -9.08 -0.06
CA ILE A 91 -5.90 -9.78 0.85
C ILE A 91 -4.98 -10.68 0.05
N ALA A 92 -3.67 -10.41 0.13
CA ALA A 92 -2.66 -11.22 -0.56
C ALA A 92 -2.64 -12.66 0.01
N PRO A 93 -2.36 -13.69 -0.82
CA PRO A 93 -2.17 -15.04 -0.33
C PRO A 93 -1.07 -15.11 0.74
N GLY A 94 -1.41 -15.64 1.92
CA GLY A 94 -0.49 -15.73 3.05
C GLY A 94 -0.33 -14.46 3.90
N ALA A 95 -1.09 -13.40 3.62
CA ALA A 95 -1.11 -12.20 4.45
C ALA A 95 -1.54 -12.52 5.89
N LEU A 96 -0.85 -11.88 6.86
CA LEU A 96 -1.12 -12.10 8.28
C LEU A 96 -2.04 -10.97 8.79
N LEU A 97 -3.21 -11.37 9.29
CA LEU A 97 -4.17 -10.48 9.93
C LEU A 97 -4.51 -11.02 11.32
N LEU A 98 -4.41 -10.18 12.33
CA LEU A 98 -4.72 -10.56 13.71
C LEU A 98 -5.77 -9.62 14.29
N GLU A 99 -6.80 -10.21 14.88
CA GLU A 99 -7.81 -9.45 15.61
C GLU A 99 -7.33 -9.15 17.02
N CYS A 100 -7.37 -7.86 17.38
CA CYS A 100 -7.00 -7.42 18.72
C CYS A 100 -7.65 -6.07 19.07
N ARG A 101 -7.63 -5.73 20.36
CA ARG A 101 -8.08 -4.41 20.80
C ARG A 101 -7.05 -3.36 20.42
N LEU A 102 -7.53 -2.25 19.83
CA LEU A 102 -6.71 -1.11 19.42
C LEU A 102 -7.31 0.20 19.97
N PRO A 103 -6.51 1.27 20.11
CA PRO A 103 -7.06 2.60 20.28
C PRO A 103 -7.91 2.98 19.06
N THR A 104 -8.76 3.97 19.20
CA THR A 104 -9.37 4.66 18.06
C THR A 104 -8.38 5.69 17.54
N TYR A 105 -8.24 5.77 16.24
CA TYR A 105 -7.39 6.74 15.55
C TYR A 105 -8.26 7.90 15.04
N PRO A 106 -8.18 9.13 15.63
CA PRO A 106 -8.98 10.27 15.17
C PRO A 106 -8.73 10.60 13.69
N ASN A 107 -9.83 10.92 12.97
CA ASN A 107 -9.76 11.21 11.52
C ASN A 107 -9.05 12.54 11.20
N ASP A 108 -8.92 13.44 12.18
CA ASP A 108 -8.27 14.74 12.05
C ASP A 108 -6.77 14.73 12.38
N GLY A 109 -6.27 13.57 12.85
CA GLY A 109 -4.86 13.34 13.13
C GLY A 109 -4.61 12.85 14.56
N GLY A 110 -3.41 12.34 14.78
CA GLY A 110 -3.02 11.76 16.07
C GLY A 110 -1.69 11.02 15.97
N SER A 111 -1.47 10.09 16.91
CA SER A 111 -0.26 9.28 16.95
C SER A 111 -0.60 7.79 17.04
N ALA A 112 0.01 6.99 16.18
CA ALA A 112 0.11 5.55 16.35
C ALA A 112 1.44 5.26 17.05
N VAL A 113 1.41 4.60 18.21
CA VAL A 113 2.60 4.33 19.00
C VAL A 113 2.70 2.85 19.32
N LEU A 114 3.84 2.28 18.97
CA LEU A 114 4.28 0.95 19.36
C LEU A 114 5.24 1.09 20.53
N ALA A 115 4.99 0.40 21.62
CA ALA A 115 5.84 0.41 22.82
C ALA A 115 6.03 -1.00 23.39
N ARG A 116 7.05 -1.19 24.22
CA ARG A 116 7.20 -2.38 25.04
C ARG A 116 6.28 -2.32 26.27
N ALA A 117 6.15 -3.43 26.97
CA ALA A 117 5.35 -3.53 28.19
C ALA A 117 5.80 -2.56 29.31
N ASP A 118 7.07 -2.16 29.32
CA ASP A 118 7.65 -1.17 30.25
C ASP A 118 7.41 0.29 29.81
N SER A 119 6.60 0.52 28.76
CA SER A 119 6.33 1.82 28.16
C SER A 119 7.48 2.44 27.35
N THR A 120 8.57 1.70 27.12
CA THR A 120 9.62 2.14 26.18
C THR A 120 9.06 2.22 24.79
N VAL A 121 9.01 3.42 24.21
CA VAL A 121 8.54 3.64 22.84
C VAL A 121 9.52 2.99 21.87
N VAL A 122 8.98 2.16 20.99
CA VAL A 122 9.69 1.41 19.98
C VAL A 122 9.63 2.12 18.64
N ASP A 123 8.43 2.54 18.25
CA ASP A 123 8.18 3.31 17.05
C ASP A 123 6.97 4.22 17.25
N ARG A 124 6.96 5.39 16.57
CA ARG A 124 5.88 6.36 16.65
C ARG A 124 5.65 7.02 15.31
N PHE A 125 4.40 7.06 14.88
CA PHE A 125 3.94 7.77 13.71
C PHE A 125 2.90 8.81 14.08
N ASP A 126 3.24 10.09 13.90
CA ASP A 126 2.34 11.22 14.09
C ASP A 126 1.65 11.49 12.73
N TYR A 127 0.45 10.98 12.58
CA TYR A 127 -0.29 11.04 11.32
C TYR A 127 -1.25 12.23 11.24
N SER A 128 -1.54 12.62 10.02
CA SER A 128 -2.50 13.67 9.70
C SER A 128 -3.14 13.41 8.33
N PRO A 129 -4.40 13.79 8.08
CA PRO A 129 -5.00 13.71 6.76
C PRO A 129 -4.29 14.57 5.70
N ALA A 130 -3.41 15.49 6.11
CA ALA A 130 -2.57 16.27 5.19
C ALA A 130 -1.46 15.45 4.52
N LEU A 131 -1.12 14.27 5.07
CA LEU A 131 -0.15 13.34 4.48
C LEU A 131 -0.70 12.59 3.26
N HIS A 132 -2.02 12.53 3.12
CA HIS A 132 -2.62 11.93 1.94
C HIS A 132 -2.36 12.74 0.68
N SER A 133 -2.24 12.03 -0.44
CA SER A 133 -2.11 12.60 -1.77
C SER A 133 -3.19 13.65 -2.06
N ARG A 134 -2.77 14.77 -2.65
CA ARG A 134 -3.67 15.81 -3.16
C ARG A 134 -4.46 15.36 -4.41
N LEU A 135 -4.04 14.29 -5.04
CA LEU A 135 -4.72 13.70 -6.20
C LEU A 135 -5.98 12.92 -5.80
N LEU A 136 -6.11 12.57 -4.51
CA LEU A 136 -7.29 11.89 -3.98
C LEU A 136 -8.44 12.88 -3.76
N ARG A 137 -9.61 12.55 -4.33
CA ARG A 137 -10.85 13.30 -4.06
C ARG A 137 -11.49 12.92 -2.73
N ASN A 138 -11.35 11.67 -2.33
CA ASN A 138 -11.82 11.13 -1.06
C ASN A 138 -10.70 10.33 -0.41
N LYS A 139 -10.47 10.57 0.87
CA LYS A 139 -9.42 9.92 1.66
C LYS A 139 -9.97 8.78 2.52
N ALA A 140 -11.29 8.69 2.70
CA ALA A 140 -11.90 7.62 3.47
C ALA A 140 -11.67 6.26 2.81
N GLY A 141 -11.18 5.30 3.59
CA GLY A 141 -10.80 3.97 3.13
C GLY A 141 -9.48 3.93 2.38
N VAL A 142 -8.63 4.96 2.52
CA VAL A 142 -7.27 4.97 1.98
C VAL A 142 -6.30 4.96 3.15
N SER A 143 -5.39 4.00 3.20
CA SER A 143 -4.36 3.94 4.23
C SER A 143 -3.17 4.85 3.90
N LEU A 144 -2.37 5.15 4.91
CA LEU A 144 -1.04 5.71 4.77
C LEU A 144 -0.01 4.59 4.88
N GLU A 145 0.84 4.44 3.89
CA GLU A 145 1.90 3.43 3.79
C GLU A 145 3.28 4.05 3.98
N ARG A 146 4.12 3.43 4.80
CA ARG A 146 5.51 3.78 4.99
C ARG A 146 6.33 3.27 3.81
N ARG A 147 7.10 4.18 3.20
CA ARG A 147 7.85 3.90 1.98
C ARG A 147 9.18 3.18 2.24
N ARG A 148 9.89 3.58 3.32
CA ARG A 148 11.23 3.10 3.67
C ARG A 148 11.34 2.86 5.17
N PHE A 149 11.84 1.69 5.53
CA PHE A 149 12.03 1.32 6.95
C PHE A 149 13.39 1.74 7.51
N ASP A 150 14.33 2.13 6.66
CA ASP A 150 15.66 2.67 7.03
C ASP A 150 15.65 4.19 7.29
N ARG A 151 14.49 4.87 7.15
CA ARG A 151 14.30 6.28 7.44
C ARG A 151 13.47 6.50 8.71
N PRO A 152 13.63 7.67 9.37
CA PRO A 152 12.81 8.02 10.53
C PRO A 152 11.31 7.90 10.22
N THR A 153 10.56 7.36 11.19
CA THR A 153 9.11 7.12 11.03
C THR A 153 8.33 8.41 10.82
N ASN A 154 8.68 9.50 11.52
CA ASN A 154 7.99 10.79 11.40
C ASN A 154 8.54 11.69 10.27
N GLU A 155 9.35 11.15 9.37
CA GLU A 155 9.72 11.87 8.15
C GLU A 155 8.50 11.94 7.23
N VAL A 156 7.97 13.16 6.97
CA VAL A 156 6.74 13.38 6.19
C VAL A 156 6.85 12.79 4.79
N SER A 157 8.02 12.88 4.14
CA SER A 157 8.28 12.31 2.81
C SER A 157 8.38 10.77 2.79
N ASN A 158 8.19 10.11 3.93
CA ASN A 158 8.25 8.66 4.07
C ASN A 158 6.87 7.98 4.12
N TRP A 159 5.79 8.76 4.08
CA TRP A 159 4.42 8.24 4.13
C TRP A 159 3.60 8.70 2.92
N PHE A 160 2.94 7.76 2.27
CA PHE A 160 2.16 7.97 1.06
C PHE A 160 0.81 7.28 1.15
N SER A 161 -0.15 7.78 0.39
CA SER A 161 -1.44 7.10 0.25
C SER A 161 -1.27 5.79 -0.52
N ALA A 162 -1.88 4.72 -0.04
CA ALA A 162 -1.89 3.44 -0.74
C ALA A 162 -2.47 3.54 -2.14
N SER A 163 -1.99 2.68 -3.03
CA SER A 163 -2.39 2.64 -4.44
C SER A 163 -3.85 2.23 -4.64
N SER A 164 -4.47 2.78 -5.68
CA SER A 164 -5.77 2.32 -6.15
C SER A 164 -5.75 0.89 -6.70
N THR A 165 -4.63 0.46 -7.28
CA THR A 165 -4.47 -0.92 -7.80
C THR A 165 -4.32 -1.96 -6.70
N SER A 166 -3.92 -1.56 -5.49
CA SER A 166 -3.97 -2.38 -4.28
C SER A 166 -5.28 -2.24 -3.50
N GLY A 167 -6.30 -1.56 -4.05
CA GLY A 167 -7.56 -1.32 -3.37
C GLY A 167 -7.48 -0.26 -2.26
N TYR A 168 -6.45 0.59 -2.27
CA TYR A 168 -6.16 1.64 -1.29
C TYR A 168 -5.69 1.14 0.08
N GLY A 169 -5.12 -0.07 0.13
CA GLY A 169 -4.49 -0.66 1.31
C GLY A 169 -3.82 -1.99 0.98
N THR A 170 -2.84 -2.39 1.80
CA THR A 170 -2.07 -3.64 1.61
C THR A 170 -2.01 -4.45 2.91
N PRO A 171 -3.14 -4.66 3.65
CA PRO A 171 -3.10 -5.25 4.97
C PRO A 171 -2.48 -6.65 5.00
N GLY A 172 -1.41 -6.81 5.78
CA GLY A 172 -0.65 -8.05 5.94
C GLY A 172 0.34 -8.34 4.81
N ALA A 173 0.65 -7.35 3.96
CA ALA A 173 1.53 -7.50 2.79
C ALA A 173 2.47 -6.30 2.62
N ALA A 174 3.40 -6.39 1.67
CA ALA A 174 4.30 -5.29 1.35
C ALA A 174 3.57 -4.08 0.78
N ASN A 175 3.94 -2.90 1.23
CA ASN A 175 3.34 -1.63 0.85
C ASN A 175 3.43 -1.35 -0.65
N SER A 176 2.35 -0.88 -1.26
CA SER A 176 2.30 -0.49 -2.68
C SER A 176 3.22 0.69 -3.01
N GLN A 177 3.63 1.44 -1.99
CA GLN A 177 4.54 2.59 -2.07
C GLN A 177 6.00 2.23 -1.74
N SER A 178 6.35 0.95 -1.59
CA SER A 178 7.73 0.53 -1.28
C SER A 178 8.73 1.00 -2.33
N THR A 179 9.89 1.50 -1.90
CA THR A 179 10.98 1.91 -2.81
C THR A 179 11.78 0.73 -3.37
N GLU A 180 11.56 -0.47 -2.89
CA GLU A 180 12.20 -1.67 -3.43
C GLU A 180 11.91 -1.86 -4.92
N TRP A 181 10.77 -1.34 -5.38
CA TRP A 181 10.29 -1.48 -6.76
C TRP A 181 10.41 -0.21 -7.60
N LEU A 182 11.10 0.84 -7.09
CA LEU A 182 11.32 2.06 -7.88
C LEU A 182 12.10 1.71 -9.17
N ALA A 183 11.60 2.25 -10.28
CA ALA A 183 12.26 2.18 -11.57
C ALA A 183 13.13 3.44 -11.80
N GLU A 184 14.13 3.34 -12.69
CA GLU A 184 14.85 4.54 -13.17
C GLU A 184 13.95 5.41 -14.05
N GLU A 185 13.05 4.76 -14.81
CA GLU A 185 12.05 5.41 -15.67
C GLU A 185 10.69 4.73 -15.50
N ASN A 186 9.61 5.50 -15.69
CA ASN A 186 8.25 4.96 -15.65
C ASN A 186 8.04 3.95 -16.78
N ALA A 187 7.74 2.72 -16.44
CA ALA A 187 7.52 1.63 -17.36
C ALA A 187 6.12 1.03 -17.20
N PHE A 188 5.48 0.74 -18.35
CA PHE A 188 4.25 -0.05 -18.44
C PHE A 188 4.47 -1.18 -19.42
N GLU A 189 4.26 -2.40 -18.93
CA GLU A 189 4.46 -3.64 -19.70
C GLU A 189 3.14 -4.37 -19.87
N LEU A 190 2.97 -5.02 -21.02
CA LEU A 190 1.82 -5.87 -21.31
C LEU A 190 2.26 -7.33 -21.26
N SER A 191 1.48 -8.20 -20.63
CA SER A 191 1.76 -9.64 -20.56
C SER A 191 1.73 -10.31 -21.94
N ALA A 192 1.00 -9.72 -22.89
CA ALA A 192 0.90 -10.18 -24.28
C ALA A 192 0.59 -9.00 -25.22
N SER A 193 0.73 -9.21 -26.51
CA SER A 193 0.31 -8.25 -27.55
C SER A 193 -1.13 -8.46 -28.03
N LEU A 194 -1.83 -9.48 -27.50
CA LEU A 194 -3.21 -9.80 -27.85
C LEU A 194 -3.98 -10.30 -26.62
N VAL A 195 -5.31 -10.23 -26.70
CA VAL A 195 -6.25 -10.81 -25.77
C VAL A 195 -7.32 -11.59 -26.54
N SER A 196 -7.65 -12.80 -26.06
CA SER A 196 -8.62 -13.75 -26.66
C SER A 196 -9.71 -14.08 -25.63
N PRO A 197 -10.73 -13.23 -25.46
CA PRO A 197 -11.71 -13.37 -24.38
C PRO A 197 -12.78 -14.44 -24.72
N ASP A 198 -12.37 -15.67 -25.06
CA ASP A 198 -13.27 -16.76 -25.42
C ASP A 198 -13.57 -17.73 -24.26
N GLY A 199 -12.80 -17.65 -23.17
CA GLY A 199 -13.03 -18.40 -21.93
C GLY A 199 -12.37 -19.78 -21.93
N ASP A 200 -11.36 -20.00 -22.79
CA ASP A 200 -10.62 -21.26 -22.84
C ASP A 200 -9.46 -21.34 -21.83
N GLY A 201 -9.19 -20.23 -21.12
CA GLY A 201 -8.13 -20.09 -20.11
C GLY A 201 -6.79 -19.66 -20.72
N TYR A 202 -6.71 -19.35 -22.01
CA TYR A 202 -5.49 -18.89 -22.68
C TYR A 202 -5.66 -17.47 -23.22
N GLN A 203 -4.94 -16.52 -22.66
CA GLN A 203 -4.99 -15.10 -23.03
C GLN A 203 -6.40 -14.46 -22.98
N ASP A 204 -7.26 -14.97 -22.11
CA ASP A 204 -8.58 -14.40 -21.85
C ASP A 204 -8.49 -12.97 -21.28
N GLU A 205 -7.36 -12.68 -20.66
CA GLU A 205 -7.08 -11.41 -19.99
C GLU A 205 -5.68 -10.90 -20.36
N LEU A 206 -5.55 -9.58 -20.43
CA LEU A 206 -4.29 -8.87 -20.62
C LEU A 206 -3.90 -8.20 -19.29
N GLU A 207 -2.82 -8.65 -18.69
CA GLU A 207 -2.23 -7.95 -17.55
C GLU A 207 -1.38 -6.77 -18.05
N ILE A 208 -1.58 -5.62 -17.40
CA ILE A 208 -0.84 -4.39 -17.62
C ILE A 208 -0.11 -4.11 -16.30
N SER A 209 1.16 -4.45 -16.23
CA SER A 209 2.02 -4.18 -15.08
C SER A 209 2.72 -2.83 -15.24
N TYR A 210 3.07 -2.21 -14.10
CA TYR A 210 3.82 -0.95 -14.11
C TYR A 210 4.84 -0.90 -12.99
N ARG A 211 5.92 -0.13 -13.25
CA ARG A 211 6.90 0.33 -12.27
C ARG A 211 7.16 1.81 -12.51
N LEU A 212 7.18 2.59 -11.45
CA LEU A 212 7.29 4.04 -11.52
C LEU A 212 8.56 4.52 -10.84
N ASP A 213 9.06 5.67 -11.30
CA ASP A 213 10.24 6.34 -10.76
C ASP A 213 9.95 7.06 -9.44
N ASP A 214 8.67 7.32 -9.14
CA ASP A 214 8.21 7.96 -7.92
C ASP A 214 6.83 7.43 -7.51
N GLY A 215 6.43 7.65 -6.26
CA GLY A 215 5.06 7.52 -5.78
C GLY A 215 4.27 8.80 -5.98
N ASP A 216 3.01 8.79 -5.53
CA ASP A 216 2.09 9.93 -5.63
C ASP A 216 1.80 10.37 -7.08
N LEU A 217 1.84 9.41 -7.99
CA LEU A 217 1.44 9.59 -9.38
C LEU A 217 0.04 9.05 -9.59
N ALA A 218 -0.72 9.65 -10.49
CA ALA A 218 -2.01 9.13 -10.91
C ALA A 218 -2.00 8.82 -12.40
N ALA A 219 -2.80 7.83 -12.81
CA ALA A 219 -2.93 7.44 -14.20
C ALA A 219 -4.38 7.49 -14.68
N ARG A 220 -4.52 7.79 -15.97
CA ARG A 220 -5.70 7.49 -16.75
C ARG A 220 -5.28 6.50 -17.82
N ILE A 221 -5.97 5.36 -17.88
CA ILE A 221 -5.72 4.29 -18.84
C ILE A 221 -7.00 4.00 -19.60
N GLU A 222 -6.96 4.18 -20.91
CA GLU A 222 -8.12 4.05 -21.80
C GLU A 222 -7.77 3.22 -23.03
N VAL A 223 -8.74 2.44 -23.52
CA VAL A 223 -8.62 1.64 -24.74
C VAL A 223 -9.42 2.29 -25.84
N PHE A 224 -8.80 2.45 -27.03
CA PHE A 224 -9.39 3.01 -28.23
C PHE A 224 -9.39 2.00 -29.37
N ASP A 225 -10.41 2.03 -30.21
CA ASP A 225 -10.45 1.26 -31.46
C ASP A 225 -9.61 1.94 -32.56
N ALA A 226 -9.55 1.30 -33.73
CA ALA A 226 -8.81 1.79 -34.89
C ALA A 226 -9.37 3.12 -35.47
N HIS A 227 -10.59 3.54 -35.08
CA HIS A 227 -11.19 4.78 -35.48
C HIS A 227 -10.95 5.91 -34.47
N GLY A 228 -10.22 5.63 -33.39
CA GLY A 228 -9.97 6.58 -32.31
C GLY A 228 -11.16 6.77 -31.36
N GLN A 229 -12.13 5.86 -31.38
CA GLN A 229 -13.24 5.87 -30.45
C GLN A 229 -12.84 5.13 -29.16
N ARG A 230 -13.02 5.76 -27.99
CA ARG A 230 -12.79 5.09 -26.72
C ARG A 230 -13.83 3.99 -26.49
N VAL A 231 -13.35 2.76 -26.30
CA VAL A 231 -14.19 1.57 -26.06
C VAL A 231 -14.20 1.12 -24.59
N ARG A 232 -13.15 1.46 -23.84
CA ARG A 232 -13.04 1.11 -22.42
C ARG A 232 -12.18 2.13 -21.68
N ARG A 233 -12.54 2.41 -20.42
CA ARG A 233 -11.68 3.08 -19.46
C ARG A 233 -11.31 2.10 -18.35
N LEU A 234 -10.02 1.82 -18.22
CA LEU A 234 -9.50 0.90 -17.20
C LEU A 234 -9.18 1.65 -15.90
N LEU A 235 -8.53 2.81 -16.01
CA LEU A 235 -8.30 3.70 -14.88
C LEU A 235 -8.77 5.13 -15.19
N ASN A 236 -9.36 5.78 -14.18
CA ASN A 236 -9.85 7.14 -14.30
C ASN A 236 -9.23 8.03 -13.22
N ASN A 237 -8.07 8.59 -13.52
CA ASN A 237 -7.33 9.45 -12.60
C ASN A 237 -7.09 8.74 -11.24
N ALA A 238 -6.65 7.50 -11.32
CA ALA A 238 -6.44 6.64 -10.18
C ALA A 238 -5.02 6.79 -9.66
N LEU A 239 -4.85 6.95 -8.34
CA LEU A 239 -3.55 7.02 -7.68
C LEU A 239 -2.84 5.68 -7.82
N LEU A 240 -1.57 5.71 -8.20
CA LEU A 240 -0.72 4.53 -8.33
C LEU A 240 0.31 4.46 -7.19
N GLY A 241 0.78 3.25 -6.93
CA GLY A 241 1.97 3.01 -6.13
C GLY A 241 3.23 3.06 -6.99
N THR A 242 4.36 2.71 -6.42
CA THR A 242 5.62 2.58 -7.16
C THR A 242 5.61 1.40 -8.12
N HIS A 243 4.75 0.43 -7.88
CA HIS A 243 4.53 -0.76 -8.72
C HIS A 243 3.11 -1.27 -8.59
N GLY A 244 2.68 -2.08 -9.53
CA GLY A 244 1.39 -2.74 -9.50
C GLY A 244 0.98 -3.29 -10.86
N SER A 245 -0.21 -3.84 -10.93
CA SER A 245 -0.81 -4.30 -12.18
C SER A 245 -2.33 -4.08 -12.19
N LEU A 246 -2.90 -4.14 -13.37
CA LEU A 246 -4.33 -4.17 -13.63
C LEU A 246 -4.60 -5.10 -14.82
N VAL A 247 -5.83 -5.57 -14.92
CA VAL A 247 -6.22 -6.54 -15.93
C VAL A 247 -7.29 -5.96 -16.85
N TRP A 248 -7.18 -6.25 -18.15
CA TRP A 248 -8.22 -5.98 -19.13
C TRP A 248 -8.70 -7.28 -19.76
N ASP A 249 -9.99 -7.53 -19.67
CA ASP A 249 -10.70 -8.73 -20.12
C ASP A 249 -11.12 -8.69 -21.60
N GLY A 250 -10.57 -7.79 -22.43
CA GLY A 250 -10.93 -7.63 -23.84
C GLY A 250 -12.35 -7.13 -24.09
N ARG A 251 -13.04 -6.61 -23.04
CA ARG A 251 -14.42 -6.13 -23.14
C ARG A 251 -14.50 -4.61 -23.15
N GLY A 252 -15.56 -4.13 -23.77
CA GLY A 252 -15.92 -2.70 -23.78
C GLY A 252 -16.53 -2.20 -22.47
N GLU A 253 -16.86 -0.91 -22.44
CA GLU A 253 -17.43 -0.23 -21.26
C GLU A 253 -18.75 -0.89 -20.77
N ASN A 254 -19.54 -1.42 -21.67
CA ASN A 254 -20.82 -2.10 -21.41
C ASN A 254 -20.66 -3.59 -21.06
N GLY A 255 -19.42 -4.11 -20.94
CA GLY A 255 -19.12 -5.52 -20.66
C GLY A 255 -19.27 -6.44 -21.87
N SER A 256 -19.63 -5.93 -23.07
CA SER A 256 -19.68 -6.75 -24.29
C SER A 256 -18.28 -7.04 -24.80
N ARG A 257 -18.10 -8.21 -25.44
CA ARG A 257 -16.87 -8.52 -26.17
C ARG A 257 -16.68 -7.50 -27.30
N LEU A 258 -15.43 -7.03 -27.41
CA LEU A 258 -15.08 -6.15 -28.52
C LEU A 258 -14.89 -6.94 -29.82
N PRO A 259 -15.14 -6.35 -30.98
CA PRO A 259 -14.83 -6.94 -32.28
C PRO A 259 -13.35 -7.31 -32.38
N GLN A 260 -13.04 -8.35 -33.19
CA GLN A 260 -11.66 -8.63 -33.57
C GLN A 260 -11.04 -7.45 -34.28
N GLY A 261 -9.83 -7.08 -33.89
CA GLY A 261 -9.14 -5.95 -34.49
C GLY A 261 -8.00 -5.43 -33.63
N GLN A 262 -7.44 -4.33 -34.10
CA GLN A 262 -6.38 -3.59 -33.43
C GLN A 262 -6.99 -2.52 -32.51
N TYR A 263 -6.42 -2.43 -31.32
CA TYR A 263 -6.77 -1.44 -30.31
C TYR A 263 -5.53 -0.72 -29.82
N VAL A 264 -5.71 0.46 -29.29
CA VAL A 264 -4.63 1.26 -28.69
C VAL A 264 -4.95 1.49 -27.22
N LEU A 265 -4.04 1.08 -26.37
CA LEU A 265 -4.01 1.42 -24.96
C LEU A 265 -3.31 2.76 -24.81
N LEU A 266 -4.04 3.80 -24.40
CA LEU A 266 -3.50 5.13 -24.08
C LEU A 266 -3.32 5.23 -22.57
N ILE A 267 -2.09 5.48 -22.14
CA ILE A 267 -1.72 5.65 -20.73
C ILE A 267 -1.25 7.08 -20.54
N ILE A 268 -1.89 7.82 -19.66
CA ILE A 268 -1.50 9.18 -19.29
C ILE A 268 -1.17 9.18 -17.82
N LEU A 269 0.10 9.47 -17.50
CA LEU A 269 0.64 9.58 -16.16
C LEU A 269 0.79 11.05 -15.80
N TYR A 270 0.39 11.44 -14.59
CA TYR A 270 0.47 12.83 -14.12
C TYR A 270 0.63 12.91 -12.60
N ASP A 271 1.14 14.03 -12.15
CA ASP A 271 1.25 14.44 -10.76
C ASP A 271 0.43 15.70 -10.49
N THR A 272 0.64 16.34 -9.35
CA THR A 272 -0.05 17.59 -8.98
C THR A 272 0.35 18.80 -9.83
N THR A 273 1.41 18.71 -10.63
CA THR A 273 1.91 19.79 -11.51
C THR A 273 1.43 19.66 -12.96
N GLY A 274 0.98 18.46 -13.35
CA GLY A 274 0.45 18.18 -14.70
C GLY A 274 0.85 16.84 -15.27
N THR A 275 0.81 16.70 -16.58
CA THR A 275 1.15 15.45 -17.28
C THR A 275 2.66 15.21 -17.22
N ARG A 276 3.05 14.06 -16.65
CA ARG A 276 4.43 13.56 -16.61
C ARG A 276 4.81 12.82 -17.89
N GLN A 277 3.91 11.93 -18.33
CA GLN A 277 4.19 11.04 -19.45
C GLN A 277 2.91 10.61 -20.17
N THR A 278 3.01 10.38 -21.47
CA THR A 278 1.96 9.76 -22.29
C THR A 278 2.55 8.61 -23.07
N LEU A 279 1.94 7.43 -22.95
CA LEU A 279 2.36 6.21 -23.62
C LEU A 279 1.21 5.63 -24.43
N CYS A 280 1.53 5.04 -25.59
CA CYS A 280 0.60 4.26 -26.39
C CYS A 280 1.14 2.84 -26.56
N ARG A 281 0.27 1.85 -26.44
CA ARG A 281 0.57 0.43 -26.68
C ARG A 281 -0.47 -0.16 -27.59
N ALA A 282 -0.03 -0.84 -28.65
CA ALA A 282 -0.95 -1.58 -29.52
C ALA A 282 -1.28 -2.93 -28.90
N VAL A 283 -2.52 -3.35 -29.00
CA VAL A 283 -3.00 -4.67 -28.58
C VAL A 283 -4.06 -5.15 -29.55
N ALA A 284 -4.08 -6.45 -29.84
CA ALA A 284 -5.10 -7.05 -30.70
C ALA A 284 -6.15 -7.78 -29.84
N VAL A 285 -7.42 -7.66 -30.20
CA VAL A 285 -8.47 -8.56 -29.73
C VAL A 285 -8.67 -9.63 -30.80
N VAL A 286 -8.54 -10.88 -30.41
CA VAL A 286 -8.74 -12.04 -31.26
C VAL A 286 -9.86 -12.93 -30.72
N LYS A 287 -10.19 -13.99 -31.48
CA LYS A 287 -11.21 -14.94 -31.04
C LYS A 287 -10.62 -16.00 -30.17
#